data_481e639044859dbce1f76c94b0d991cf
#
_entry.id   481e639044859dbce1f76c94b0d991cf
#
_cell.length_a   1.000
_cell.length_b   1.000
_cell.length_c   1.000
_cell.angle_alpha   90.00
_cell.angle_beta   90.00
_cell.angle_gamma   90.00
#
_symmetry.space_group_name_H-M   'P 1'
#
loop_
_entity.id
_entity.type
_entity.pdbx_description
1 polymer ?
#
loop_
_entity_poly.entity_id
_entity_poly.type
_entity_poly.pdbx_seq_one_letter_code
_entity_poly.pdbx_strand_id
1 'polypeptide(L)'
;MMMQGKLRQLGWSLLMSFTVVTGAGAAPVQAPPVSYGIDSDTFHPVKAHNGMVASVDALATQVGVDILRQGGNAVDAAVAVGFALAVTHPQAGNLGGGGFMLLRTASGQTTAIDFREMAPAAASRDMFLDKQGNADSKLSLTSHLASGTPGTVAGFALAVNKYGTLPLSKLLAPAIKLARDGFVVNDALADDLKTYGKEVLITHPNSKAIFYKADGTPWQKGDRLVQKNLAHSLQLIAQQGPDAFYKGKIADQIAAEMAQHGGLINKADLAAYHAVERKPVSGTYRGYEVFSMPPPSSGGIHIVQILNILENFDLGKMGFGSADAMQVMAEAEKYAYADRSEYLGDPD
;
A
#
# COMPACT_ATOMS: atom_id res chain seq x y z
N MET A 1 111.83 0.28 17.74
CA MET A 1 112.28 -1.02 17.27
C MET A 1 111.10 -1.85 16.82
N MET A 2 110.99 -1.92 15.56
CA MET A 2 110.38 -2.92 14.69
C MET A 2 109.37 -3.93 15.35
N MET A 3 108.14 -4.09 14.87
CA MET A 3 107.89 -5.10 13.88
C MET A 3 106.49 -4.98 13.29
N GLN A 4 106.39 -5.07 11.95
CA GLN A 4 105.17 -5.07 11.14
C GLN A 4 104.42 -6.38 11.27
N GLY A 5 103.12 -6.37 11.32
CA GLY A 5 102.24 -7.51 11.17
C GLY A 5 101.02 -7.12 10.33
N LYS A 6 101.01 -7.61 9.11
CA LYS A 6 99.90 -7.43 8.16
C LYS A 6 98.68 -8.25 8.61
N LEU A 7 97.51 -7.61 8.70
CA LEU A 7 96.25 -8.33 8.71
C LEU A 7 95.39 -7.92 7.55
N ARG A 8 94.98 -8.95 6.82
CA ARG A 8 94.12 -8.88 5.63
C ARG A 8 92.70 -8.38 6.01
N GLN A 9 92.20 -7.43 5.25
CA GLN A 9 90.83 -7.02 5.26
C GLN A 9 89.99 -8.08 4.52
N LEU A 10 89.06 -8.75 5.23
CA LEU A 10 87.92 -9.46 4.64
C LEU A 10 86.72 -8.52 4.76
N GLY A 11 86.33 -7.93 3.63
CA GLY A 11 85.10 -7.18 3.51
C GLY A 11 83.89 -8.11 3.48
N TRP A 12 83.04 -8.00 4.45
CA TRP A 12 81.71 -8.57 4.41
C TRP A 12 80.74 -7.47 4.02
N SER A 13 80.30 -7.49 2.75
CA SER A 13 79.19 -6.68 2.31
C SER A 13 77.89 -7.32 2.74
N LEU A 14 77.27 -6.76 3.79
CA LEU A 14 75.91 -7.13 4.18
C LEU A 14 74.93 -6.45 3.23
N LEU A 15 74.41 -7.17 2.23
CA LEU A 15 73.25 -6.75 1.42
C LEU A 15 72.02 -6.86 2.34
N MET A 16 71.49 -5.77 2.84
CA MET A 16 70.15 -5.71 3.43
C MET A 16 69.17 -5.70 2.26
N SER A 17 68.52 -6.83 2.01
CA SER A 17 67.35 -6.95 1.13
C SER A 17 66.12 -6.38 1.93
N PHE A 18 65.69 -5.17 1.57
CA PHE A 18 64.40 -4.64 1.99
C PHE A 18 63.31 -5.40 1.21
N THR A 19 62.66 -6.37 1.84
CA THR A 19 61.40 -6.93 1.32
C THR A 19 60.33 -5.93 1.62
N VAL A 20 59.88 -5.20 0.57
CA VAL A 20 58.67 -4.40 0.63
C VAL A 20 57.51 -5.40 0.68
N VAL A 21 56.97 -5.62 1.86
CA VAL A 21 55.68 -6.30 2.02
C VAL A 21 54.61 -5.32 1.53
N THR A 22 54.26 -5.44 0.26
CA THR A 22 53.04 -4.84 -0.27
C THR A 22 51.88 -5.46 0.51
N GLY A 23 51.32 -4.71 1.45
CA GLY A 23 50.11 -5.08 2.13
C GLY A 23 49.05 -5.39 1.08
N ALA A 24 48.66 -6.66 0.96
CA ALA A 24 47.47 -7.04 0.23
C ALA A 24 46.34 -6.28 0.91
N GLY A 25 45.82 -5.23 0.26
CA GLY A 25 44.60 -4.57 0.67
C GLY A 25 43.52 -5.63 0.85
N ALA A 26 43.02 -5.77 2.06
CA ALA A 26 41.89 -6.63 2.31
C ALA A 26 40.79 -6.19 1.34
N ALA A 27 40.34 -7.07 0.46
CA ALA A 27 39.17 -6.83 -0.36
C ALA A 27 38.02 -6.42 0.59
N PRO A 28 37.22 -5.43 0.22
CA PRO A 28 36.09 -5.05 1.06
C PRO A 28 35.27 -6.30 1.33
N VAL A 29 35.13 -6.64 2.59
CA VAL A 29 34.25 -7.74 3.02
C VAL A 29 32.85 -7.32 2.61
N GLN A 30 32.37 -7.87 1.50
CA GLN A 30 30.97 -7.75 1.13
C GLN A 30 30.15 -8.42 2.23
N ALA A 31 29.38 -7.63 2.95
CA ALA A 31 28.41 -8.20 3.89
C ALA A 31 27.56 -9.23 3.14
N PRO A 32 27.32 -10.42 3.70
CA PRO A 32 26.46 -11.39 3.07
C PRO A 32 25.10 -10.75 2.79
N PRO A 33 24.46 -11.04 1.64
CA PRO A 33 23.16 -10.50 1.36
C PRO A 33 22.19 -10.87 2.49
N VAL A 34 21.56 -9.87 3.08
CA VAL A 34 20.57 -10.09 4.12
C VAL A 34 19.38 -10.77 3.45
N SER A 35 19.20 -12.07 3.74
CA SER A 35 18.02 -12.80 3.28
C SER A 35 16.85 -12.45 4.20
N TYR A 36 15.85 -11.76 3.66
CA TYR A 36 14.58 -11.50 4.35
C TYR A 36 13.58 -12.66 4.17
N GLY A 37 14.03 -13.85 3.83
CA GLY A 37 13.18 -15.00 3.55
C GLY A 37 12.42 -14.92 2.22
N ILE A 38 12.84 -14.00 1.35
CA ILE A 38 12.36 -13.81 -0.01
C ILE A 38 13.45 -14.32 -0.95
N ASP A 39 13.09 -14.91 -2.08
CA ASP A 39 14.04 -15.43 -3.07
C ASP A 39 15.17 -14.43 -3.39
N SER A 40 16.37 -14.93 -3.59
CA SER A 40 17.64 -14.21 -3.64
C SER A 40 17.73 -13.02 -4.61
N ASP A 41 16.78 -12.88 -5.51
CA ASP A 41 16.77 -11.82 -6.53
C ASP A 41 16.07 -10.53 -6.12
N THR A 42 15.52 -10.46 -4.90
CA THR A 42 14.68 -9.33 -4.44
C THR A 42 15.46 -8.05 -4.13
N PHE A 43 16.79 -8.10 -4.05
CA PHE A 43 17.62 -6.93 -3.73
C PHE A 43 18.09 -6.14 -4.95
N HIS A 44 17.87 -6.65 -6.14
CA HIS A 44 18.24 -5.93 -7.35
C HIS A 44 17.02 -5.14 -7.87
N PRO A 45 17.19 -3.83 -8.13
CA PRO A 45 16.12 -3.05 -8.75
C PRO A 45 15.67 -3.70 -10.05
N VAL A 46 14.41 -4.05 -10.14
CA VAL A 46 13.82 -4.51 -11.39
C VAL A 46 13.80 -3.34 -12.38
N LYS A 47 14.42 -3.54 -13.55
CA LYS A 47 14.42 -2.54 -14.64
C LYS A 47 13.48 -3.01 -15.74
N ALA A 48 12.63 -2.13 -16.21
CA ALA A 48 11.70 -2.40 -17.32
C ALA A 48 11.69 -1.23 -18.31
N HIS A 49 11.58 -1.53 -19.62
CA HIS A 49 11.57 -0.50 -20.66
C HIS A 49 10.17 -0.06 -21.05
N ASN A 50 9.18 -0.95 -20.99
CA ASN A 50 7.85 -0.72 -21.54
C ASN A 50 6.79 -0.39 -20.49
N GLY A 51 7.07 -0.65 -19.22
CA GLY A 51 6.16 -0.39 -18.11
C GLY A 51 6.52 -1.23 -16.89
N MET A 52 6.01 -0.83 -15.76
CA MET A 52 6.25 -1.51 -14.48
C MET A 52 4.98 -1.48 -13.64
N VAL A 53 4.77 -2.55 -12.88
CA VAL A 53 3.72 -2.64 -11.85
C VAL A 53 4.37 -3.08 -10.55
N ALA A 54 4.02 -2.42 -9.46
CA ALA A 54 4.40 -2.81 -8.11
C ALA A 54 3.16 -2.79 -7.22
N SER A 55 2.98 -3.81 -6.41
CA SER A 55 1.95 -3.87 -5.37
C SER A 55 2.43 -4.73 -4.20
N VAL A 56 1.63 -4.80 -3.14
CA VAL A 56 1.93 -5.60 -1.94
C VAL A 56 1.73 -7.11 -2.13
N ASP A 57 1.14 -7.53 -3.27
CA ASP A 57 0.85 -8.93 -3.56
C ASP A 57 1.34 -9.32 -4.96
N ALA A 58 2.08 -10.42 -5.05
CA ALA A 58 2.69 -10.88 -6.30
C ALA A 58 1.66 -11.27 -7.36
N LEU A 59 0.51 -11.88 -6.97
CA LEU A 59 -0.54 -12.26 -7.90
C LEU A 59 -1.22 -11.04 -8.49
N ALA A 60 -1.52 -10.05 -7.65
CA ALA A 60 -2.08 -8.77 -8.09
C ALA A 60 -1.10 -8.00 -8.98
N THR A 61 0.20 -7.96 -8.64
CA THR A 61 1.24 -7.37 -9.49
C THR A 61 1.27 -8.04 -10.86
N GLN A 62 1.22 -9.37 -10.91
CA GLN A 62 1.21 -10.12 -12.17
C GLN A 62 -0.03 -9.79 -13.02
N VAL A 63 -1.20 -9.62 -12.39
CA VAL A 63 -2.42 -9.16 -13.09
C VAL A 63 -2.17 -7.83 -13.79
N GLY A 64 -1.59 -6.86 -13.10
CA GLY A 64 -1.28 -5.55 -13.69
C GLY A 64 -0.30 -5.65 -14.87
N VAL A 65 0.77 -6.45 -14.73
CA VAL A 65 1.73 -6.70 -15.82
C VAL A 65 1.04 -7.34 -17.03
N ASP A 66 0.14 -8.30 -16.81
CA ASP A 66 -0.59 -8.96 -17.90
C ASP A 66 -1.56 -8.02 -18.61
N ILE A 67 -2.19 -7.09 -17.88
CA ILE A 67 -3.01 -6.04 -18.49
C ILE A 67 -2.17 -5.11 -19.36
N LEU A 68 -0.98 -4.67 -18.90
CA LEU A 68 -0.06 -3.88 -19.74
C LEU A 68 0.35 -4.64 -21.00
N ARG A 69 0.70 -5.94 -20.90
CA ARG A 69 1.04 -6.80 -22.04
C ARG A 69 -0.11 -6.95 -23.04
N GLN A 70 -1.34 -6.86 -22.59
CA GLN A 70 -2.54 -6.92 -23.43
C GLN A 70 -2.91 -5.57 -24.08
N GLY A 71 -2.06 -4.54 -23.92
CA GLY A 71 -2.24 -3.22 -24.51
C GLY A 71 -3.04 -2.25 -23.63
N GLY A 72 -3.32 -2.61 -22.38
CA GLY A 72 -3.87 -1.69 -21.39
C GLY A 72 -2.85 -0.63 -20.98
N ASN A 73 -3.34 0.53 -20.55
CA ASN A 73 -2.49 1.59 -20.00
C ASN A 73 -2.28 1.42 -18.48
N ALA A 74 -1.57 2.36 -17.86
CA ALA A 74 -1.30 2.32 -16.41
C ALA A 74 -2.56 2.38 -15.54
N VAL A 75 -3.62 3.08 -15.99
CA VAL A 75 -4.90 3.15 -15.28
C VAL A 75 -5.63 1.80 -15.34
N ASP A 76 -5.65 1.17 -16.52
CA ASP A 76 -6.21 -0.17 -16.68
C ASP A 76 -5.50 -1.17 -15.76
N ALA A 77 -4.16 -1.13 -15.74
CA ALA A 77 -3.36 -2.00 -14.88
C ALA A 77 -3.66 -1.74 -13.40
N ALA A 78 -3.71 -0.47 -12.95
CA ALA A 78 -3.97 -0.11 -11.56
C ALA A 78 -5.36 -0.58 -11.10
N VAL A 79 -6.39 -0.42 -11.94
CA VAL A 79 -7.75 -0.87 -11.63
C VAL A 79 -7.82 -2.40 -11.54
N ALA A 80 -7.19 -3.11 -12.48
CA ALA A 80 -7.15 -4.57 -12.44
C ALA A 80 -6.39 -5.11 -11.21
N VAL A 81 -5.28 -4.45 -10.83
CA VAL A 81 -4.55 -4.72 -9.58
C VAL A 81 -5.43 -4.49 -8.37
N GLY A 82 -6.15 -3.37 -8.33
CA GLY A 82 -7.04 -3.05 -7.21
C GLY A 82 -8.13 -4.09 -7.01
N PHE A 83 -8.78 -4.58 -8.07
CA PHE A 83 -9.73 -5.68 -7.99
C PHE A 83 -9.08 -7.02 -7.61
N ALA A 84 -7.86 -7.28 -8.08
CA ALA A 84 -7.11 -8.48 -7.68
C ALA A 84 -6.74 -8.43 -6.20
N LEU A 85 -6.31 -7.27 -5.68
CA LEU A 85 -6.02 -7.08 -4.26
C LEU A 85 -7.25 -7.27 -3.37
N ALA A 86 -8.45 -6.91 -3.84
CA ALA A 86 -9.68 -7.21 -3.11
C ALA A 86 -9.91 -8.73 -2.89
N VAL A 87 -9.24 -9.57 -3.69
CA VAL A 87 -9.27 -11.04 -3.57
C VAL A 87 -8.09 -11.56 -2.77
N THR A 88 -6.86 -11.11 -3.10
CA THR A 88 -5.60 -11.73 -2.61
C THR A 88 -5.03 -11.05 -1.38
N HIS A 89 -5.48 -9.84 -1.07
CA HIS A 89 -5.03 -9.00 0.05
C HIS A 89 -6.22 -8.41 0.83
N PRO A 90 -7.11 -9.27 1.39
CA PRO A 90 -8.40 -8.84 1.93
C PRO A 90 -8.32 -7.91 3.14
N GLN A 91 -7.18 -7.81 3.81
CA GLN A 91 -6.94 -6.89 4.94
C GLN A 91 -6.90 -5.42 4.52
N ALA A 92 -6.67 -5.11 3.23
CA ALA A 92 -6.63 -3.75 2.73
C ALA A 92 -7.25 -3.58 1.33
N GLY A 93 -7.10 -4.56 0.43
CA GLY A 93 -7.81 -4.58 -0.85
C GLY A 93 -9.31 -4.82 -0.63
N ASN A 94 -10.16 -4.08 -1.33
CA ASN A 94 -11.58 -4.07 -0.97
C ASN A 94 -12.52 -3.77 -2.16
N LEU A 95 -13.80 -4.14 -2.00
CA LEU A 95 -14.95 -3.60 -2.72
C LEU A 95 -15.81 -2.74 -1.80
N GLY A 96 -15.83 -3.08 -0.51
CA GLY A 96 -16.64 -2.45 0.54
C GLY A 96 -15.94 -1.32 1.28
N GLY A 97 -14.88 -0.80 0.74
CA GLY A 97 -14.11 0.33 1.28
C GLY A 97 -13.92 1.42 0.26
N GLY A 98 -12.80 2.14 0.36
CA GLY A 98 -12.46 3.23 -0.53
C GLY A 98 -10.96 3.37 -0.75
N GLY A 99 -10.58 4.54 -1.25
CA GLY A 99 -9.18 4.85 -1.52
C GLY A 99 -8.99 6.11 -2.33
N PHE A 100 -7.77 6.26 -2.81
CA PHE A 100 -7.34 7.39 -3.63
C PHE A 100 -6.53 6.91 -4.83
N MET A 101 -6.60 7.65 -5.91
CA MET A 101 -5.74 7.45 -7.06
C MET A 101 -5.12 8.79 -7.45
N LEU A 102 -3.79 8.84 -7.52
CA LEU A 102 -3.06 9.94 -8.11
C LEU A 102 -2.53 9.49 -9.46
N LEU A 103 -2.81 10.25 -10.51
CA LEU A 103 -2.42 9.87 -11.85
C LEU A 103 -1.71 11.03 -12.56
N ARG A 104 -0.68 10.70 -13.34
CA ARG A 104 -0.02 11.61 -14.26
C ARG A 104 -0.04 11.02 -15.65
N THR A 105 -0.59 11.75 -16.60
CA THR A 105 -0.65 11.34 -18.00
C THR A 105 0.69 11.55 -18.71
N ALA A 106 0.85 10.96 -19.89
CA ALA A 106 2.02 11.18 -20.73
C ALA A 106 2.19 12.65 -21.16
N SER A 107 1.08 13.43 -21.23
CA SER A 107 1.14 14.88 -21.49
C SER A 107 1.59 15.71 -20.29
N GLY A 108 1.82 15.09 -19.12
CA GLY A 108 2.21 15.77 -17.88
C GLY A 108 1.04 16.27 -17.03
N GLN A 109 -0.20 16.12 -17.50
CA GLN A 109 -1.37 16.46 -16.69
C GLN A 109 -1.45 15.55 -15.46
N THR A 110 -1.67 16.14 -14.28
CA THR A 110 -1.88 15.43 -13.03
C THR A 110 -3.29 15.60 -12.54
N THR A 111 -3.89 14.53 -12.01
CA THR A 111 -5.19 14.57 -11.37
C THR A 111 -5.24 13.59 -10.20
N ALA A 112 -6.16 13.81 -9.28
CA ALA A 112 -6.44 12.91 -8.17
C ALA A 112 -7.90 12.45 -8.27
N ILE A 113 -8.15 11.18 -8.01
CA ILE A 113 -9.50 10.63 -7.89
C ILE A 113 -9.69 10.24 -6.44
N ASP A 114 -10.67 10.86 -5.82
CA ASP A 114 -11.11 10.60 -4.47
C ASP A 114 -12.31 9.66 -4.51
N PHE A 115 -12.12 8.47 -3.97
CA PHE A 115 -13.17 7.48 -3.78
C PHE A 115 -13.15 6.93 -2.35
N ARG A 116 -12.78 7.81 -1.40
CA ARG A 116 -12.87 7.51 0.03
C ARG A 116 -14.32 7.24 0.40
N GLU A 117 -14.51 6.45 1.44
CA GLU A 117 -15.83 6.19 2.03
C GLU A 117 -16.48 7.49 2.51
N MET A 118 -17.79 7.57 2.37
CA MET A 118 -18.59 8.68 2.89
C MET A 118 -19.40 8.23 4.09
N ALA A 119 -19.62 9.13 5.05
CA ALA A 119 -20.52 8.87 6.15
C ALA A 119 -21.94 8.64 5.61
N PRO A 120 -22.69 7.63 6.11
CA PRO A 120 -24.10 7.51 5.81
C PRO A 120 -24.89 8.75 6.28
N ALA A 121 -25.96 9.10 5.58
CA ALA A 121 -26.78 10.28 5.93
C ALA A 121 -27.33 10.27 7.36
N ALA A 122 -27.50 9.09 7.94
CA ALA A 122 -27.96 8.91 9.32
C ALA A 122 -26.83 9.00 10.37
N ALA A 123 -25.57 9.21 9.96
CA ALA A 123 -24.45 9.36 10.89
C ALA A 123 -24.65 10.61 11.78
N SER A 124 -24.27 10.51 13.05
CA SER A 124 -24.35 11.59 14.00
C SER A 124 -23.07 11.72 14.82
N ARG A 125 -22.85 12.89 15.41
CA ARG A 125 -21.67 13.19 16.23
C ARG A 125 -21.44 12.16 17.33
N ASP A 126 -22.51 11.75 18.00
CA ASP A 126 -22.43 10.98 19.24
C ASP A 126 -22.73 9.48 19.04
N MET A 127 -22.74 9.02 17.76
CA MET A 127 -23.11 7.65 17.39
C MET A 127 -22.21 6.56 17.98
N PHE A 128 -21.01 6.91 18.42
CA PHE A 128 -20.03 5.99 19.03
C PHE A 128 -19.89 6.16 20.53
N LEU A 129 -20.82 6.86 21.19
CA LEU A 129 -20.82 6.98 22.63
C LEU A 129 -21.64 5.85 23.28
N ASP A 130 -21.17 5.42 24.47
CA ASP A 130 -21.93 4.52 25.32
C ASP A 130 -23.08 5.28 26.03
N LYS A 131 -23.88 4.56 26.83
CA LYS A 131 -25.01 5.15 27.56
C LYS A 131 -24.59 6.20 28.63
N GLN A 132 -23.32 6.22 28.98
CA GLN A 132 -22.73 7.16 29.94
C GLN A 132 -22.09 8.37 29.24
N GLY A 133 -22.06 8.39 27.89
CA GLY A 133 -21.47 9.46 27.10
C GLY A 133 -19.95 9.29 26.87
N ASN A 134 -19.39 8.12 27.17
CA ASN A 134 -17.98 7.83 26.89
C ASN A 134 -17.82 7.20 25.50
N ALA A 135 -16.65 7.43 24.85
CA ALA A 135 -16.34 6.81 23.57
C ALA A 135 -16.24 5.27 23.70
N ASP A 136 -17.01 4.55 22.90
CA ASP A 136 -16.97 3.08 22.81
C ASP A 136 -16.17 2.65 21.58
N SER A 137 -14.95 2.16 21.81
CA SER A 137 -14.05 1.70 20.72
C SER A 137 -14.59 0.48 19.98
N LYS A 138 -15.45 -0.36 20.59
CA LYS A 138 -16.06 -1.48 19.88
C LYS A 138 -17.07 -1.00 18.85
N LEU A 139 -17.83 0.05 19.18
CA LEU A 139 -18.77 0.66 18.22
C LEU A 139 -18.02 1.28 17.05
N SER A 140 -16.91 2.01 17.30
CA SER A 140 -16.19 2.75 16.26
C SER A 140 -15.18 1.94 15.45
N LEU A 141 -14.77 0.75 15.92
CA LEU A 141 -13.74 -0.05 15.24
C LEU A 141 -14.27 -1.35 14.61
N THR A 142 -15.25 -2.00 15.24
CA THR A 142 -15.61 -3.39 14.84
C THR A 142 -17.11 -3.62 14.62
N SER A 143 -17.96 -2.63 14.84
CA SER A 143 -19.40 -2.77 14.61
C SER A 143 -19.80 -2.38 13.17
N HIS A 144 -20.97 -2.83 12.72
CA HIS A 144 -21.58 -2.37 11.47
C HIS A 144 -21.83 -0.86 11.44
N LEU A 145 -21.97 -0.24 12.62
CA LEU A 145 -22.11 1.21 12.77
C LEU A 145 -20.90 2.00 12.28
N ALA A 146 -19.70 1.39 12.36
CA ALA A 146 -18.44 2.02 11.96
C ALA A 146 -18.21 2.05 10.43
N SER A 147 -19.07 1.38 9.64
CA SER A 147 -18.90 1.28 8.20
C SER A 147 -19.29 2.56 7.49
N GLY A 148 -18.40 3.06 6.61
CA GLY A 148 -18.72 4.12 5.65
C GLY A 148 -19.27 3.58 4.34
N THR A 149 -20.00 4.42 3.60
CA THR A 149 -20.52 4.11 2.27
C THR A 149 -19.36 3.88 1.29
N PRO A 150 -19.24 2.70 0.67
CA PRO A 150 -18.06 2.30 -0.08
C PRO A 150 -17.85 3.09 -1.38
N GLY A 151 -16.58 3.37 -1.71
CA GLY A 151 -16.21 4.15 -2.89
C GLY A 151 -15.42 3.41 -3.97
N THR A 152 -14.77 2.29 -3.64
CA THR A 152 -13.80 1.64 -4.55
C THR A 152 -14.35 1.35 -5.93
N VAL A 153 -15.55 0.77 -6.03
CA VAL A 153 -16.14 0.41 -7.34
C VAL A 153 -16.43 1.65 -8.19
N ALA A 154 -16.92 2.73 -7.57
CA ALA A 154 -17.18 4.00 -8.27
C ALA A 154 -15.88 4.67 -8.72
N GLY A 155 -14.85 4.69 -7.85
CA GLY A 155 -13.55 5.25 -8.17
C GLY A 155 -12.87 4.54 -9.32
N PHE A 156 -12.87 3.23 -9.32
CA PHE A 156 -12.31 2.43 -10.42
C PHE A 156 -13.10 2.61 -11.72
N ALA A 157 -14.43 2.66 -11.65
CA ALA A 157 -15.24 2.92 -12.82
C ALA A 157 -14.98 4.33 -13.39
N LEU A 158 -14.88 5.36 -12.54
CA LEU A 158 -14.53 6.73 -12.96
C LEU A 158 -13.16 6.77 -13.63
N ALA A 159 -12.15 6.14 -13.03
CA ALA A 159 -10.79 6.08 -13.56
C ALA A 159 -10.75 5.44 -14.94
N VAL A 160 -11.39 4.27 -15.11
CA VAL A 160 -11.44 3.56 -16.39
C VAL A 160 -12.22 4.36 -17.44
N ASN A 161 -13.36 4.92 -17.09
CA ASN A 161 -14.19 5.68 -18.05
C ASN A 161 -13.50 6.93 -18.59
N LYS A 162 -12.67 7.60 -17.75
CA LYS A 162 -11.97 8.83 -18.17
C LYS A 162 -10.59 8.59 -18.76
N TYR A 163 -9.86 7.62 -18.24
CA TYR A 163 -8.43 7.47 -18.46
C TYR A 163 -8.01 6.06 -18.91
N GLY A 164 -8.90 5.08 -18.82
CA GLY A 164 -8.67 3.72 -19.27
C GLY A 164 -8.82 3.55 -20.78
N THR A 165 -8.34 2.43 -21.29
CA THR A 165 -8.43 2.04 -22.71
C THR A 165 -9.15 0.70 -22.89
N LEU A 166 -9.28 -0.07 -21.83
CA LEU A 166 -9.93 -1.38 -21.83
C LEU A 166 -11.26 -1.34 -21.10
N PRO A 167 -12.24 -2.17 -21.49
CA PRO A 167 -13.52 -2.23 -20.79
C PRO A 167 -13.37 -2.79 -19.39
N LEU A 168 -14.14 -2.29 -18.43
CA LEU A 168 -14.11 -2.69 -17.02
C LEU A 168 -14.27 -4.21 -16.85
N SER A 169 -15.09 -4.87 -17.67
CA SER A 169 -15.28 -6.32 -17.64
C SER A 169 -13.99 -7.10 -17.91
N LYS A 170 -13.12 -6.60 -18.78
CA LYS A 170 -11.82 -7.21 -19.08
C LYS A 170 -10.86 -7.06 -17.88
N LEU A 171 -10.92 -5.92 -17.19
CA LEU A 171 -10.07 -5.63 -16.02
C LEU A 171 -10.49 -6.46 -14.80
N LEU A 172 -11.76 -6.80 -14.66
CA LEU A 172 -12.29 -7.64 -13.60
C LEU A 172 -12.04 -9.14 -13.80
N ALA A 173 -11.83 -9.60 -15.05
CA ALA A 173 -11.73 -11.02 -15.37
C ALA A 173 -10.64 -11.76 -14.58
N PRO A 174 -9.42 -11.23 -14.37
CA PRO A 174 -8.41 -11.89 -13.55
C PRO A 174 -8.82 -12.04 -12.08
N ALA A 175 -9.41 -11.00 -11.48
CA ALA A 175 -9.89 -11.04 -10.10
C ALA A 175 -11.04 -12.06 -9.92
N ILE A 176 -11.96 -12.09 -10.87
CA ILE A 176 -13.04 -13.12 -10.90
C ILE A 176 -12.44 -14.52 -10.91
N LYS A 177 -11.42 -14.76 -11.74
CA LYS A 177 -10.72 -16.04 -11.82
C LYS A 177 -10.05 -16.41 -10.50
N LEU A 178 -9.29 -15.48 -9.90
CA LEU A 178 -8.62 -15.68 -8.61
C LEU A 178 -9.63 -16.01 -7.49
N ALA A 179 -10.73 -15.30 -7.43
CA ALA A 179 -11.76 -15.52 -6.42
C ALA A 179 -12.51 -16.87 -6.61
N ARG A 180 -12.85 -17.21 -7.86
CA ARG A 180 -13.60 -18.40 -8.21
C ARG A 180 -12.78 -19.68 -8.08
N ASP A 181 -11.58 -19.68 -8.65
CA ASP A 181 -10.71 -20.87 -8.74
C ASP A 181 -9.82 -21.00 -7.49
N GLY A 182 -9.73 -19.91 -6.70
CA GLY A 182 -8.90 -19.80 -5.52
C GLY A 182 -7.44 -19.51 -5.82
N PHE A 183 -6.76 -18.98 -4.83
CA PHE A 183 -5.33 -18.70 -4.85
C PHE A 183 -4.62 -19.34 -3.66
N VAL A 184 -3.30 -19.49 -3.75
CA VAL A 184 -2.49 -20.05 -2.66
C VAL A 184 -2.23 -18.95 -1.63
N VAL A 185 -2.58 -19.22 -0.38
CA VAL A 185 -2.35 -18.31 0.75
C VAL A 185 -0.84 -18.15 0.96
N ASN A 186 -0.37 -16.90 1.00
CA ASN A 186 1.01 -16.54 1.29
C ASN A 186 1.26 -16.35 2.80
N ASP A 187 2.52 -16.11 3.19
CA ASP A 187 2.90 -15.91 4.60
C ASP A 187 2.18 -14.71 5.23
N ALA A 188 2.12 -13.58 4.51
CA ALA A 188 1.53 -12.36 5.04
C ALA A 188 0.04 -12.53 5.37
N LEU A 189 -0.74 -13.10 4.45
CA LEU A 189 -2.16 -13.38 4.71
C LEU A 189 -2.35 -14.40 5.83
N ALA A 190 -1.52 -15.46 5.89
CA ALA A 190 -1.60 -16.46 6.96
C ALA A 190 -1.33 -15.84 8.33
N ASP A 191 -0.33 -14.97 8.44
CA ASP A 191 0.01 -14.28 9.67
C ASP A 191 -1.07 -13.28 10.08
N ASP A 192 -1.65 -12.53 9.14
CA ASP A 192 -2.76 -11.61 9.40
C ASP A 192 -4.00 -12.35 9.91
N LEU A 193 -4.36 -13.48 9.31
CA LEU A 193 -5.49 -14.30 9.78
C LEU A 193 -5.26 -14.89 11.16
N LYS A 194 -4.01 -15.24 11.48
CA LYS A 194 -3.62 -15.78 12.77
C LYS A 194 -3.61 -14.72 13.88
N THR A 195 -3.25 -13.48 13.57
CA THR A 195 -3.10 -12.37 14.51
C THR A 195 -4.38 -11.53 14.57
N TYR A 196 -4.53 -10.59 13.66
CA TYR A 196 -5.67 -9.65 13.63
C TYR A 196 -7.01 -10.34 13.35
N GLY A 197 -7.02 -11.33 12.46
CA GLY A 197 -8.24 -12.05 12.12
C GLY A 197 -8.87 -12.76 13.32
N LYS A 198 -8.06 -13.26 14.25
CA LYS A 198 -8.54 -13.91 15.48
C LYS A 198 -9.31 -12.97 16.39
N GLU A 199 -9.01 -11.70 16.40
CA GLU A 199 -9.67 -10.72 17.28
C GLU A 199 -10.96 -10.18 16.67
N VAL A 200 -11.01 -10.02 15.34
CA VAL A 200 -12.11 -9.36 14.63
C VAL A 200 -12.89 -10.32 13.76
N LEU A 201 -12.26 -10.97 12.77
CA LEU A 201 -12.99 -11.74 11.76
C LEU A 201 -13.74 -12.94 12.33
N ILE A 202 -13.20 -13.60 13.37
CA ILE A 202 -13.82 -14.78 13.99
C ILE A 202 -15.11 -14.45 14.73
N THR A 203 -15.29 -13.20 15.15
CA THR A 203 -16.48 -12.72 15.87
C THR A 203 -17.66 -12.46 14.91
N HIS A 204 -17.40 -12.35 13.62
CA HIS A 204 -18.40 -12.15 12.58
C HIS A 204 -18.63 -13.45 11.80
N PRO A 205 -19.80 -14.09 11.90
CA PRO A 205 -20.05 -15.40 11.32
C PRO A 205 -19.75 -15.50 9.82
N ASN A 206 -20.11 -14.49 9.05
CA ASN A 206 -19.87 -14.44 7.61
C ASN A 206 -18.36 -14.35 7.27
N SER A 207 -17.60 -13.52 8.00
CA SER A 207 -16.15 -13.40 7.84
C SER A 207 -15.45 -14.69 8.27
N LYS A 208 -15.88 -15.28 9.40
CA LYS A 208 -15.36 -16.55 9.88
C LYS A 208 -15.54 -17.66 8.84
N ALA A 209 -16.70 -17.76 8.21
CA ALA A 209 -16.99 -18.78 7.20
C ALA A 209 -16.08 -18.67 5.95
N ILE A 210 -15.53 -17.49 5.66
CA ILE A 210 -14.64 -17.26 4.53
C ILE A 210 -13.19 -17.49 4.91
N PHE A 211 -12.74 -16.92 6.03
CA PHE A 211 -11.31 -16.81 6.38
C PHE A 211 -10.83 -17.90 7.35
N TYR A 212 -11.72 -18.77 7.80
CA TYR A 212 -11.40 -19.89 8.69
C TYR A 212 -11.94 -21.19 8.12
N LYS A 213 -11.23 -22.29 8.42
CA LYS A 213 -11.66 -23.64 8.06
C LYS A 213 -12.83 -24.10 8.95
N ALA A 214 -13.48 -25.19 8.59
CA ALA A 214 -14.61 -25.73 9.33
C ALA A 214 -14.27 -26.12 10.79
N ASP A 215 -13.02 -26.46 11.06
CA ASP A 215 -12.49 -26.74 12.40
C ASP A 215 -12.17 -25.48 13.23
N GLY A 216 -12.38 -24.30 12.66
CA GLY A 216 -12.10 -23.01 13.30
C GLY A 216 -10.65 -22.54 13.22
N THR A 217 -9.78 -23.27 12.52
CA THR A 217 -8.41 -22.81 12.27
C THR A 217 -8.35 -21.83 11.10
N PRO A 218 -7.47 -20.81 11.12
CA PRO A 218 -7.29 -19.92 9.99
C PRO A 218 -6.64 -20.65 8.81
N TRP A 219 -6.85 -20.13 7.60
CA TRP A 219 -6.10 -20.58 6.43
C TRP A 219 -4.60 -20.35 6.66
N GLN A 220 -3.78 -21.32 6.25
CA GLN A 220 -2.33 -21.32 6.44
C GLN A 220 -1.61 -21.16 5.10
N LYS A 221 -0.33 -20.77 5.14
CA LYS A 221 0.54 -20.75 3.96
C LYS A 221 0.44 -22.09 3.19
N GLY A 222 0.24 -21.99 1.89
CA GLY A 222 0.10 -23.14 1.01
C GLY A 222 -1.32 -23.67 0.84
N ASP A 223 -2.26 -23.31 1.72
CA ASP A 223 -3.67 -23.62 1.56
C ASP A 223 -4.27 -22.86 0.36
N ARG A 224 -5.37 -23.37 -0.20
CA ARG A 224 -6.10 -22.70 -1.27
C ARG A 224 -7.35 -22.01 -0.73
N LEU A 225 -7.38 -20.68 -0.77
CA LEU A 225 -8.55 -19.88 -0.40
C LEU A 225 -9.43 -19.64 -1.63
N VAL A 226 -10.69 -20.01 -1.56
CA VAL A 226 -11.70 -19.85 -2.61
C VAL A 226 -12.81 -18.94 -2.10
N GLN A 227 -13.16 -17.89 -2.85
CA GLN A 227 -14.14 -16.88 -2.46
C GLN A 227 -15.28 -16.79 -3.50
N LYS A 228 -16.12 -17.80 -3.57
CA LYS A 228 -17.19 -17.93 -4.60
C LYS A 228 -18.18 -16.76 -4.57
N ASN A 229 -18.53 -16.26 -3.39
CA ASN A 229 -19.46 -15.13 -3.25
C ASN A 229 -18.82 -13.84 -3.79
N LEU A 230 -17.53 -13.60 -3.50
CA LEU A 230 -16.79 -12.46 -4.05
C LEU A 230 -16.67 -12.58 -5.58
N ALA A 231 -16.40 -13.78 -6.11
CA ALA A 231 -16.37 -14.01 -7.55
C ALA A 231 -17.72 -13.66 -8.21
N HIS A 232 -18.84 -14.02 -7.56
CA HIS A 232 -20.17 -13.65 -8.05
C HIS A 232 -20.40 -12.13 -8.03
N SER A 233 -20.02 -11.44 -6.96
CA SER A 233 -20.13 -9.98 -6.86
C SER A 233 -19.30 -9.28 -7.95
N LEU A 234 -18.06 -9.74 -8.16
CA LEU A 234 -17.19 -9.21 -9.23
C LEU A 234 -17.78 -9.48 -10.64
N GLN A 235 -18.42 -10.64 -10.85
CA GLN A 235 -19.12 -10.95 -12.09
C GLN A 235 -20.31 -10.02 -12.36
N LEU A 236 -21.11 -9.73 -11.33
CA LEU A 236 -22.22 -8.77 -11.45
C LEU A 236 -21.70 -7.38 -11.84
N ILE A 237 -20.63 -6.89 -11.20
CA ILE A 237 -20.00 -5.62 -11.53
C ILE A 237 -19.43 -5.64 -12.96
N ALA A 238 -18.81 -6.73 -13.41
CA ALA A 238 -18.29 -6.87 -14.76
C ALA A 238 -19.38 -6.82 -15.84
N GLN A 239 -20.57 -7.36 -15.55
CA GLN A 239 -21.70 -7.45 -16.48
C GLN A 239 -22.57 -6.19 -16.52
N GLN A 240 -22.78 -5.56 -15.37
CA GLN A 240 -23.76 -4.48 -15.20
C GLN A 240 -23.12 -3.13 -14.85
N GLY A 241 -21.78 -3.09 -14.72
CA GLY A 241 -21.06 -1.90 -14.28
C GLY A 241 -21.25 -1.59 -12.79
N PRO A 242 -20.89 -0.36 -12.36
CA PRO A 242 -20.97 0.05 -10.96
C PRO A 242 -22.40 0.03 -10.39
N ASP A 243 -23.42 0.15 -11.22
CA ASP A 243 -24.82 0.11 -10.77
C ASP A 243 -25.19 -1.24 -10.12
N ALA A 244 -24.53 -2.34 -10.48
CA ALA A 244 -24.68 -3.62 -9.79
C ALA A 244 -24.36 -3.53 -8.29
N PHE A 245 -23.38 -2.68 -7.94
CA PHE A 245 -22.93 -2.47 -6.56
C PHE A 245 -23.77 -1.41 -5.83
N TYR A 246 -24.10 -0.29 -6.49
CA TYR A 246 -24.72 0.86 -5.83
C TYR A 246 -26.25 0.89 -5.89
N LYS A 247 -26.86 0.21 -6.88
CA LYS A 247 -28.32 0.22 -7.10
C LYS A 247 -28.92 -1.16 -7.27
N GLY A 248 -28.08 -2.15 -7.56
CA GLY A 248 -28.50 -3.53 -7.85
C GLY A 248 -28.52 -4.45 -6.65
N LYS A 249 -28.41 -5.74 -6.94
CA LYS A 249 -28.51 -6.82 -5.95
C LYS A 249 -27.47 -6.71 -4.82
N ILE A 250 -26.26 -6.18 -5.10
CA ILE A 250 -25.25 -6.01 -4.07
C ILE A 250 -25.66 -4.91 -3.10
N ALA A 251 -26.22 -3.79 -3.58
CA ALA A 251 -26.79 -2.75 -2.72
C ALA A 251 -27.92 -3.28 -1.83
N ASP A 252 -28.79 -4.12 -2.36
CA ASP A 252 -29.86 -4.76 -1.57
C ASP A 252 -29.30 -5.59 -0.43
N GLN A 253 -28.25 -6.37 -0.69
CA GLN A 253 -27.60 -7.22 0.31
C GLN A 253 -26.86 -6.39 1.38
N ILE A 254 -26.14 -5.34 0.99
CA ILE A 254 -25.46 -4.44 1.93
C ILE A 254 -26.48 -3.77 2.86
N ALA A 255 -27.53 -3.18 2.29
CA ALA A 255 -28.57 -2.49 3.07
C ALA A 255 -29.30 -3.45 4.04
N ALA A 256 -29.57 -4.67 3.62
CA ALA A 256 -30.21 -5.69 4.45
C ALA A 256 -29.30 -6.10 5.63
N GLU A 257 -28.01 -6.36 5.38
CA GLU A 257 -27.02 -6.68 6.42
C GLU A 257 -26.88 -5.54 7.43
N MET A 258 -26.78 -4.29 6.95
CA MET A 258 -26.70 -3.12 7.81
C MET A 258 -27.94 -2.96 8.69
N ALA A 259 -29.14 -3.11 8.12
CA ALA A 259 -30.39 -3.02 8.87
C ALA A 259 -30.52 -4.12 9.94
N GLN A 260 -30.04 -5.32 9.64
CA GLN A 260 -30.10 -6.47 10.54
C GLN A 260 -29.15 -6.33 11.74
N HIS A 261 -27.99 -5.67 11.56
CA HIS A 261 -26.92 -5.61 12.54
C HIS A 261 -26.63 -4.21 13.08
N GLY A 262 -27.54 -3.25 12.90
CA GLY A 262 -27.44 -1.90 13.49
C GLY A 262 -26.47 -0.96 12.77
N GLY A 263 -26.12 -1.26 11.53
CA GLY A 263 -25.40 -0.33 10.66
C GLY A 263 -26.32 0.75 10.08
N LEU A 264 -25.73 1.81 9.54
CA LEU A 264 -26.49 2.98 9.05
C LEU A 264 -26.63 3.04 7.53
N ILE A 265 -25.74 2.36 6.78
CA ILE A 265 -25.74 2.42 5.31
C ILE A 265 -27.04 1.83 4.79
N ASN A 266 -27.76 2.60 3.98
CA ASN A 266 -28.98 2.21 3.33
C ASN A 266 -28.87 2.34 1.80
N LYS A 267 -29.91 1.96 1.07
CA LYS A 267 -29.92 2.02 -0.41
C LYS A 267 -29.80 3.43 -0.97
N ALA A 268 -30.29 4.45 -0.24
CA ALA A 268 -30.19 5.83 -0.66
C ALA A 268 -28.73 6.32 -0.55
N ASP A 269 -28.03 5.97 0.53
CA ASP A 269 -26.61 6.30 0.70
C ASP A 269 -25.77 5.68 -0.42
N LEU A 270 -26.00 4.40 -0.72
CA LEU A 270 -25.31 3.70 -1.82
C LEU A 270 -25.60 4.36 -3.17
N ALA A 271 -26.85 4.62 -3.47
CA ALA A 271 -27.26 5.21 -4.76
C ALA A 271 -26.76 6.65 -4.96
N ALA A 272 -26.56 7.41 -3.87
CA ALA A 272 -26.04 8.77 -3.88
C ALA A 272 -24.52 8.85 -3.98
N TYR A 273 -23.81 7.76 -3.68
CA TYR A 273 -22.35 7.77 -3.69
C TYR A 273 -21.78 8.06 -5.09
N HIS A 274 -20.78 8.93 -5.15
CA HIS A 274 -19.99 9.19 -6.35
C HIS A 274 -18.54 9.51 -5.99
N ALA A 275 -17.61 9.02 -6.81
CA ALA A 275 -16.21 9.38 -6.71
C ALA A 275 -15.97 10.79 -7.27
N VAL A 276 -15.02 11.53 -6.69
CA VAL A 276 -14.74 12.93 -7.02
C VAL A 276 -13.35 13.06 -7.66
N GLU A 277 -13.28 13.80 -8.76
CA GLU A 277 -11.98 14.20 -9.31
C GLU A 277 -11.52 15.50 -8.68
N ARG A 278 -10.29 15.52 -8.18
CA ARG A 278 -9.72 16.66 -7.46
C ARG A 278 -8.42 17.12 -8.10
N LYS A 279 -8.08 18.40 -7.91
CA LYS A 279 -6.76 18.93 -8.25
C LYS A 279 -5.76 18.46 -7.19
N PRO A 280 -4.65 17.80 -7.57
CA PRO A 280 -3.62 17.42 -6.63
C PRO A 280 -3.04 18.61 -5.87
N VAL A 281 -2.62 18.37 -4.62
CA VAL A 281 -1.70 19.29 -3.93
C VAL A 281 -0.34 19.18 -4.61
N SER A 282 0.31 20.31 -4.84
CA SER A 282 1.65 20.36 -5.43
C SER A 282 2.58 21.23 -4.61
N GLY A 283 3.86 20.89 -4.61
CA GLY A 283 4.95 21.62 -4.02
C GLY A 283 6.26 21.31 -4.72
N THR A 284 7.36 21.82 -4.19
CA THR A 284 8.70 21.51 -4.68
C THR A 284 9.59 21.04 -3.54
N TYR A 285 10.58 20.21 -3.85
CA TYR A 285 11.61 19.81 -2.91
C TYR A 285 12.92 19.58 -3.66
N ARG A 286 13.94 20.36 -3.35
CA ARG A 286 15.28 20.30 -3.96
C ARG A 286 15.25 20.29 -5.50
N GLY A 287 14.37 21.10 -6.07
CA GLY A 287 14.21 21.22 -7.52
C GLY A 287 13.30 20.17 -8.18
N TYR A 288 12.74 19.25 -7.41
CA TYR A 288 11.75 18.29 -7.88
C TYR A 288 10.32 18.78 -7.61
N GLU A 289 9.44 18.57 -8.56
CA GLU A 289 8.01 18.76 -8.34
C GLU A 289 7.43 17.58 -7.55
N VAL A 290 6.63 17.89 -6.54
CA VAL A 290 5.93 16.90 -5.71
C VAL A 290 4.43 17.08 -5.90
N PHE A 291 3.75 16.00 -6.26
CA PHE A 291 2.29 15.96 -6.36
C PHE A 291 1.76 14.92 -5.39
N SER A 292 0.70 15.26 -4.69
CA SER A 292 0.09 14.34 -3.71
C SER A 292 -1.43 14.54 -3.61
N MET A 293 -2.07 13.64 -2.86
CA MET A 293 -3.53 13.64 -2.69
C MET A 293 -3.98 14.87 -1.88
N PRO A 294 -4.97 15.63 -2.34
CA PRO A 294 -5.56 16.73 -1.59
C PRO A 294 -6.49 16.21 -0.46
N PRO A 295 -7.02 17.10 0.41
CA PRO A 295 -8.09 16.74 1.30
C PRO A 295 -9.27 16.03 0.56
N PRO A 296 -9.91 15.04 1.20
CA PRO A 296 -9.89 14.71 2.62
C PRO A 296 -8.65 13.93 3.11
N SER A 297 -7.68 13.64 2.23
CA SER A 297 -6.39 13.10 2.67
C SER A 297 -5.53 14.19 3.28
N SER A 298 -5.00 13.93 4.47
CA SER A 298 -4.00 14.80 5.09
C SER A 298 -2.60 14.64 4.46
N GLY A 299 -2.37 13.53 3.76
CA GLY A 299 -1.05 13.13 3.29
C GLY A 299 -0.39 14.13 2.34
N GLY A 300 -1.15 14.77 1.45
CA GLY A 300 -0.59 15.69 0.48
C GLY A 300 -0.04 16.97 1.10
N ILE A 301 -0.85 17.66 1.87
CA ILE A 301 -0.49 18.94 2.49
C ILE A 301 0.69 18.73 3.44
N HIS A 302 0.64 17.68 4.29
CA HIS A 302 1.70 17.45 5.27
C HIS A 302 3.00 16.97 4.65
N ILE A 303 2.95 16.13 3.61
CA ILE A 303 4.17 15.76 2.89
C ILE A 303 4.87 17.02 2.33
N VAL A 304 4.13 17.91 1.66
CA VAL A 304 4.68 19.15 1.12
C VAL A 304 5.21 20.03 2.25
N GLN A 305 4.47 20.19 3.35
CA GLN A 305 4.90 20.98 4.51
C GLN A 305 6.18 20.42 5.14
N ILE A 306 6.24 19.13 5.40
CA ILE A 306 7.43 18.46 5.95
C ILE A 306 8.63 18.67 5.01
N LEU A 307 8.46 18.44 3.72
CA LEU A 307 9.52 18.60 2.74
C LEU A 307 10.02 20.06 2.67
N ASN A 308 9.12 21.04 2.72
CA ASN A 308 9.49 22.47 2.74
C ASN A 308 10.30 22.84 4.01
N ILE A 309 9.97 22.26 5.16
CA ILE A 309 10.76 22.44 6.38
C ILE A 309 12.14 21.79 6.21
N LEU A 310 12.18 20.54 5.76
CA LEU A 310 13.41 19.76 5.60
C LEU A 310 14.35 20.32 4.53
N GLU A 311 13.85 21.09 3.55
CA GLU A 311 14.67 21.70 2.51
C GLU A 311 15.69 22.69 3.08
N ASN A 312 15.45 23.24 4.27
CA ASN A 312 16.35 24.14 4.97
C ASN A 312 17.55 23.45 5.66
N PHE A 313 17.59 22.11 5.66
CA PHE A 313 18.61 21.32 6.34
C PHE A 313 19.38 20.43 5.35
N ASP A 314 20.70 20.33 5.53
CA ASP A 314 21.54 19.43 4.73
C ASP A 314 21.52 18.00 5.32
N LEU A 315 20.42 17.29 5.09
CA LEU A 315 20.26 15.92 5.59
C LEU A 315 21.35 14.97 5.07
N GLY A 316 21.92 15.25 3.90
CA GLY A 316 23.01 14.46 3.33
C GLY A 316 24.27 14.51 4.20
N LYS A 317 24.63 15.72 4.71
CA LYS A 317 25.75 15.88 5.63
C LYS A 317 25.49 15.32 7.02
N MET A 318 24.23 15.29 7.46
CA MET A 318 23.88 14.70 8.75
C MET A 318 24.08 13.18 8.75
N GLY A 319 23.98 12.54 7.60
CA GLY A 319 24.13 11.09 7.44
C GLY A 319 22.81 10.33 7.62
N PHE A 320 22.65 9.25 6.86
CA PHE A 320 21.46 8.41 6.92
C PHE A 320 21.30 7.75 8.29
N GLY A 321 20.12 7.90 8.90
CA GLY A 321 19.80 7.31 10.20
C GLY A 321 20.56 7.92 11.39
N SER A 322 21.22 9.06 11.23
CA SER A 322 21.88 9.75 12.35
C SER A 322 20.85 10.37 13.31
N ALA A 323 21.26 10.58 14.56
CA ALA A 323 20.40 11.23 15.56
C ALA A 323 19.98 12.65 15.11
N ASP A 324 20.88 13.40 14.50
CA ASP A 324 20.59 14.74 14.00
C ASP A 324 19.55 14.72 12.89
N ALA A 325 19.68 13.82 11.91
CA ALA A 325 18.69 13.67 10.84
C ALA A 325 17.32 13.25 11.39
N MET A 326 17.28 12.28 12.32
CA MET A 326 16.04 11.84 12.97
C MET A 326 15.40 12.96 13.78
N GLN A 327 16.19 13.75 14.53
CA GLN A 327 15.69 14.89 15.29
C GLN A 327 15.02 15.92 14.40
N VAL A 328 15.68 16.33 13.30
CA VAL A 328 15.14 17.31 12.36
C VAL A 328 13.86 16.80 11.70
N MET A 329 13.81 15.53 11.29
CA MET A 329 12.61 14.92 10.72
C MET A 329 11.46 14.90 11.72
N ALA A 330 11.70 14.46 12.96
CA ALA A 330 10.70 14.41 14.01
C ALA A 330 10.14 15.81 14.33
N GLU A 331 11.00 16.85 14.38
CA GLU A 331 10.53 18.22 14.58
C GLU A 331 9.69 18.73 13.40
N ALA A 332 10.08 18.44 12.15
CA ALA A 332 9.27 18.80 10.98
C ALA A 332 7.89 18.13 11.00
N GLU A 333 7.83 16.85 11.39
CA GLU A 333 6.58 16.12 11.55
C GLU A 333 5.69 16.69 12.66
N LYS A 334 6.27 17.12 13.80
CA LYS A 334 5.49 17.74 14.89
C LYS A 334 4.70 18.96 14.42
N TYR A 335 5.32 19.84 13.63
CA TYR A 335 4.61 21.00 13.06
C TYR A 335 3.48 20.57 12.13
N ALA A 336 3.74 19.62 11.23
CA ALA A 336 2.74 19.12 10.32
C ALA A 336 1.54 18.45 11.05
N TYR A 337 1.82 17.66 12.09
CA TYR A 337 0.77 17.03 12.89
C TYR A 337 0.00 18.02 13.76
N ALA A 338 0.65 19.08 14.27
CA ALA A 338 -0.03 20.14 14.98
C ALA A 338 -1.05 20.86 14.08
N ASP A 339 -0.60 21.26 12.87
CA ASP A 339 -1.48 21.89 11.89
C ASP A 339 -2.60 20.94 11.44
N ARG A 340 -2.30 19.65 11.32
CA ARG A 340 -3.29 18.62 10.98
C ARG A 340 -4.43 18.59 12.00
N SER A 341 -4.11 18.62 13.28
CA SER A 341 -5.10 18.52 14.33
C SER A 341 -6.04 19.74 14.42
N GLU A 342 -5.55 20.91 13.98
CA GLU A 342 -6.28 22.18 14.06
C GLU A 342 -7.05 22.50 12.77
N TYR A 343 -6.43 22.26 11.60
CA TYR A 343 -6.90 22.86 10.35
C TYR A 343 -7.42 21.84 9.32
N LEU A 344 -7.13 20.54 9.49
CA LEU A 344 -7.54 19.56 8.47
C LEU A 344 -8.83 18.82 8.86
N GLY A 345 -9.76 18.84 7.91
CA GLY A 345 -11.02 18.12 7.96
C GLY A 345 -11.45 17.67 6.58
N ASP A 346 -12.69 17.25 6.48
CA ASP A 346 -13.36 16.96 5.23
C ASP A 346 -13.67 18.29 4.52
N PRO A 347 -13.29 18.47 3.24
CA PRO A 347 -13.52 19.71 2.50
C PRO A 347 -14.94 19.85 1.94
N ASP A 348 -15.75 18.76 1.93
CA ASP A 348 -17.07 18.70 1.29
C ASP A 348 -18.22 18.86 2.28
#